data_113071ed48e3a0f558f9b867941185fa
#
_entry.id   113071ed48e3a0f558f9b867941185fa
#
_cell.length_a   1.000
_cell.length_b   1.000
_cell.length_c   1.000
_cell.angle_alpha   90.00
_cell.angle_beta   90.00
_cell.angle_gamma   90.00
#
_symmetry.space_group_name_H-M   'P 1'
#
loop_
_entity.id
_entity.type
_entity.pdbx_description
1 polymer ?
#
loop_
_entity_poly.entity_id
_entity_poly.type
_entity_poly.pdbx_seq_one_letter_code
_entity_poly.pdbx_strand_id
1 'polypeptide(L)'
;MTLRNQILMIISDLQWRGLTVHVTGSGVGIYRLSADAGPALIDAVRACLENVLRHSGVTVAEVDLAYDEKEITVVVVDQGSGFDPQAIADDRLGLRTSVVERVRSVGGSVKIWSSPGAGTSIVMRVPILEVVAPNEESDHARA
;
A
#
# COMPACT_ATOMS: atom_id res chain seq x y z
N MET A 1 -8.28 5.54 14.76
CA MET A 1 -8.67 4.91 13.46
C MET A 1 -7.58 3.97 13.02
N THR A 2 -7.93 2.75 12.66
CA THR A 2 -6.96 1.75 12.23
C THR A 2 -6.39 2.10 10.86
N LEU A 3 -5.21 1.57 10.54
CA LEU A 3 -4.61 1.72 9.22
C LEU A 3 -5.55 1.21 8.13
N ARG A 4 -6.17 0.05 8.33
CA ARG A 4 -7.14 -0.51 7.39
C ARG A 4 -8.28 0.46 7.12
N ASN A 5 -8.86 1.06 8.15
CA ASN A 5 -9.96 2.02 7.99
C ASN A 5 -9.51 3.27 7.25
N GLN A 6 -8.31 3.75 7.50
CA GLN A 6 -7.76 4.89 6.78
C GLN A 6 -7.57 4.58 5.30
N ILE A 7 -7.09 3.38 4.99
CA ILE A 7 -6.96 2.92 3.59
C ILE A 7 -8.35 2.83 2.93
N LEU A 8 -9.34 2.29 3.63
CA LEU A 8 -10.71 2.21 3.09
C LEU A 8 -11.29 3.60 2.81
N MET A 9 -10.96 4.60 3.59
CA MET A 9 -11.39 5.98 3.32
C MET A 9 -10.76 6.53 2.04
N ILE A 10 -9.49 6.28 1.82
CA ILE A 10 -8.80 6.67 0.56
C ILE A 10 -9.47 5.98 -0.63
N ILE A 11 -9.75 4.69 -0.50
CA ILE A 11 -10.41 3.91 -1.55
C ILE A 11 -11.77 4.48 -1.87
N SER A 12 -12.55 4.84 -0.87
CA SER A 12 -13.86 5.47 -1.07
C SER A 12 -13.76 6.75 -1.89
N ASP A 13 -12.77 7.60 -1.59
CA ASP A 13 -12.52 8.82 -2.34
C ASP A 13 -12.17 8.52 -3.82
N LEU A 14 -11.31 7.54 -4.03
CA LEU A 14 -10.87 7.19 -5.38
C LEU A 14 -11.97 6.48 -6.19
N GLN A 15 -12.89 5.79 -5.54
CA GLN A 15 -14.05 5.21 -6.21
C GLN A 15 -14.91 6.27 -6.89
N TRP A 16 -15.08 7.43 -6.26
CA TRP A 16 -15.76 8.56 -6.88
C TRP A 16 -15.04 9.06 -8.14
N ARG A 17 -13.74 8.82 -8.22
CA ARG A 17 -12.92 9.19 -9.39
C ARG A 17 -12.81 8.06 -10.41
N GLY A 18 -13.52 6.97 -10.20
CA GLY A 18 -13.62 5.87 -11.16
C GLY A 18 -12.71 4.67 -10.92
N LEU A 19 -11.98 4.62 -9.79
CA LEU A 19 -11.11 3.49 -9.48
C LEU A 19 -11.85 2.48 -8.58
N THR A 20 -11.85 1.22 -8.97
CA THR A 20 -12.33 0.13 -8.13
C THR A 20 -11.13 -0.54 -7.44
N VAL A 21 -11.18 -0.68 -6.13
CA VAL A 21 -10.09 -1.29 -5.37
C VAL A 21 -10.63 -2.44 -4.53
N HIS A 22 -10.00 -3.60 -4.67
CA HIS A 22 -10.28 -4.77 -3.86
C HIS A 22 -9.25 -4.87 -2.75
N VAL A 23 -9.71 -4.96 -1.50
CA VAL A 23 -8.84 -5.05 -0.33
C VAL A 23 -8.89 -6.48 0.21
N THR A 24 -7.70 -7.06 0.40
CA THR A 24 -7.55 -8.41 0.94
C THR A 24 -6.54 -8.40 2.08
N GLY A 25 -6.38 -9.53 2.74
CA GLY A 25 -5.31 -9.74 3.70
C GLY A 25 -5.75 -9.76 5.15
N SER A 26 -4.80 -10.05 6.02
CA SER A 26 -5.01 -10.31 7.44
C SER A 26 -4.55 -9.15 8.34
N GLY A 27 -4.51 -7.95 7.82
CA GLY A 27 -4.02 -6.78 8.56
C GLY A 27 -5.03 -6.16 9.52
N VAL A 28 -5.77 -6.96 10.29
CA VAL A 28 -6.83 -6.48 11.17
C VAL A 28 -6.46 -6.49 12.66
N GLY A 29 -5.22 -6.83 13.01
CA GLY A 29 -4.77 -6.77 14.41
C GLY A 29 -4.49 -5.34 14.85
N ILE A 30 -4.25 -5.18 16.15
CA ILE A 30 -3.85 -3.90 16.73
C ILE A 30 -2.34 -3.92 16.93
N TYR A 31 -1.67 -2.96 16.33
CA TYR A 31 -0.22 -2.80 16.41
C TYR A 31 0.12 -1.32 16.56
N ARG A 32 1.29 -1.07 17.11
CA ARG A 32 1.82 0.30 17.24
C ARG A 32 2.88 0.56 16.19
N LEU A 33 2.69 1.68 15.50
CA LEU A 33 3.68 2.24 14.59
C LEU A 33 4.25 3.50 15.22
N SER A 34 5.42 3.93 14.76
CA SER A 34 5.92 5.26 15.13
C SER A 34 4.91 6.33 14.67
N ALA A 35 4.94 7.49 15.32
CA ALA A 35 3.96 8.55 15.05
C ALA A 35 3.91 8.96 13.58
N ASP A 36 5.03 8.91 12.87
CA ASP A 36 5.12 9.33 11.48
C ASP A 36 4.86 8.18 10.49
N ALA A 37 4.93 6.94 10.93
CA ALA A 37 4.85 5.78 10.04
C ALA A 37 3.46 5.59 9.44
N GLY A 38 2.41 5.75 10.24
CA GLY A 38 1.04 5.62 9.76
C GLY A 38 0.73 6.62 8.65
N PRO A 39 0.88 7.94 8.90
CA PRO A 39 0.66 8.95 7.86
C PRO A 39 1.52 8.74 6.62
N ALA A 40 2.80 8.40 6.77
CA ALA A 40 3.68 8.15 5.63
C ALA A 40 3.19 6.98 4.77
N LEU A 41 2.77 5.89 5.40
CA LEU A 41 2.26 4.72 4.69
C LEU A 41 0.94 5.03 3.99
N ILE A 42 0.04 5.76 4.63
CA ILE A 42 -1.23 6.18 4.02
C ILE A 42 -0.98 7.06 2.79
N ASP A 43 -0.08 8.03 2.88
CA ASP A 43 0.25 8.89 1.74
C ASP A 43 0.89 8.09 0.61
N ALA A 44 1.72 7.11 0.94
CA ALA A 44 2.33 6.23 -0.06
C ALA A 44 1.28 5.36 -0.77
N VAL A 45 0.34 4.79 -0.03
CA VAL A 45 -0.76 4.01 -0.62
C VAL A 45 -1.61 4.89 -1.56
N ARG A 46 -1.94 6.10 -1.12
CA ARG A 46 -2.68 7.05 -1.96
C ARG A 46 -1.92 7.33 -3.26
N ALA A 47 -0.63 7.57 -3.18
CA ALA A 47 0.19 7.84 -4.37
C ALA A 47 0.21 6.64 -5.33
N CYS A 48 0.29 5.42 -4.79
CA CYS A 48 0.22 4.20 -5.61
C CYS A 48 -1.11 4.09 -6.35
N LEU A 49 -2.21 4.31 -5.66
CA LEU A 49 -3.54 4.18 -6.23
C LEU A 49 -3.82 5.31 -7.24
N GLU A 50 -3.38 6.52 -6.98
CA GLU A 50 -3.47 7.61 -7.95
C GLU A 50 -2.65 7.32 -9.21
N ASN A 51 -1.51 6.67 -9.05
CA ASN A 51 -0.71 6.24 -10.20
C ASN A 51 -1.49 5.23 -11.08
N VAL A 52 -2.21 4.29 -10.46
CA VAL A 52 -3.07 3.37 -11.20
C VAL A 52 -4.09 4.16 -12.02
N LEU A 53 -4.79 5.07 -11.38
CA LEU A 53 -5.83 5.86 -12.01
C LEU A 53 -5.32 6.69 -13.19
N ARG A 54 -4.13 7.29 -13.06
CA ARG A 54 -3.56 8.19 -14.07
C ARG A 54 -2.84 7.49 -15.21
N HIS A 55 -2.17 6.38 -14.91
CA HIS A 55 -1.14 5.86 -15.83
C HIS A 55 -1.32 4.41 -16.24
N SER A 56 -2.06 3.60 -15.48
CA SER A 56 -2.12 2.17 -15.76
C SER A 56 -2.96 1.80 -16.98
N GLY A 57 -3.91 2.65 -17.35
CA GLY A 57 -4.88 2.33 -18.40
C GLY A 57 -6.01 1.41 -17.95
N VAL A 58 -6.00 1.01 -16.67
CA VAL A 58 -7.08 0.20 -16.07
C VAL A 58 -7.71 0.94 -14.90
N THR A 59 -8.90 0.50 -14.51
CA THR A 59 -9.69 1.13 -13.43
C THR A 59 -9.85 0.21 -12.23
N VAL A 60 -9.07 -0.84 -12.15
CA VAL A 60 -9.12 -1.82 -11.06
C VAL A 60 -7.73 -1.99 -10.46
N ALA A 61 -7.65 -1.97 -9.14
CA ALA A 61 -6.44 -2.27 -8.40
C ALA A 61 -6.76 -3.19 -7.22
N GLU A 62 -5.73 -3.80 -6.68
CA GLU A 62 -5.83 -4.63 -5.48
C GLU A 62 -4.88 -4.09 -4.42
N VAL A 63 -5.32 -4.11 -3.17
CA VAL A 63 -4.51 -3.77 -2.02
C VAL A 63 -4.54 -4.94 -1.05
N ASP A 64 -3.39 -5.47 -0.71
CA ASP A 64 -3.26 -6.55 0.27
C ASP A 64 -2.53 -6.03 1.51
N LEU A 65 -3.08 -6.35 2.68
CA LEU A 65 -2.54 -5.96 3.98
C LEU A 65 -2.13 -7.20 4.75
N ALA A 66 -0.90 -7.22 5.23
CA ALA A 66 -0.41 -8.29 6.09
C ALA A 66 0.50 -7.68 7.16
N TYR A 67 0.61 -8.35 8.30
CA TYR A 67 1.57 -7.96 9.33
C TYR A 67 2.09 -9.19 10.06
N ASP A 68 3.28 -9.07 10.59
CA ASP A 68 3.87 -10.04 11.51
C ASP A 68 4.35 -9.30 12.77
N GLU A 69 5.22 -9.91 13.55
CA GLU A 69 5.73 -9.31 14.79
C GLU A 69 6.65 -8.12 14.55
N LYS A 70 7.19 -7.98 13.35
CA LYS A 70 8.24 -7.02 13.03
C LYS A 70 7.77 -5.89 12.13
N GLU A 71 6.88 -6.18 11.18
CA GLU A 71 6.52 -5.21 10.14
C GLU A 71 5.13 -5.42 9.61
N ILE A 72 4.58 -4.34 9.07
CA ILE A 72 3.39 -4.39 8.25
C ILE A 72 3.81 -4.32 6.78
N THR A 73 3.14 -5.09 5.94
CA THR A 73 3.36 -5.13 4.50
C THR A 73 2.08 -4.74 3.79
N VAL A 74 2.18 -3.76 2.90
CA VAL A 74 1.08 -3.34 2.03
C VAL A 74 1.53 -3.54 0.59
N VAL A 75 0.73 -4.26 -0.17
CA VAL A 75 0.99 -4.52 -1.60
C VAL A 75 -0.12 -3.87 -2.41
N VAL A 76 0.26 -3.07 -3.40
CA VAL A 76 -0.67 -2.47 -4.36
C VAL A 76 -0.37 -3.05 -5.73
N VAL A 77 -1.39 -3.66 -6.36
CA VAL A 77 -1.23 -4.35 -7.64
C VAL A 77 -2.24 -3.84 -8.65
N ASP A 78 -1.80 -3.59 -9.86
CA ASP A 78 -2.67 -3.39 -11.01
C ASP A 78 -2.21 -4.25 -12.19
N GLN A 79 -3.14 -4.55 -13.09
CA GLN A 79 -2.89 -5.34 -14.31
C GLN A 79 -2.83 -4.43 -15.54
N GLY A 80 -2.35 -3.22 -15.36
CA GLY A 80 -2.31 -2.20 -16.39
C GLY A 80 -1.10 -2.30 -17.32
N SER A 81 -0.78 -1.16 -17.94
CA SER A 81 0.28 -1.09 -18.95
C SER A 81 1.67 -1.32 -18.40
N GLY A 82 1.87 -1.11 -17.10
CA GLY A 82 3.20 -1.21 -16.51
C GLY A 82 4.17 -0.17 -17.03
N PHE A 83 5.40 -0.27 -16.59
CA PHE A 83 6.50 0.60 -17.03
C PHE A 83 7.84 -0.07 -16.76
N ASP A 84 8.90 0.46 -17.36
CA ASP A 84 10.26 0.03 -17.04
C ASP A 84 10.78 0.86 -15.85
N PRO A 85 11.02 0.25 -14.68
CA PRO A 85 11.53 0.99 -13.52
C PRO A 85 12.91 1.60 -13.72
N GLN A 86 13.64 1.12 -14.70
CA GLN A 86 14.96 1.64 -15.06
C GLN A 86 14.86 2.87 -15.95
N ALA A 87 13.76 3.01 -16.68
CA ALA A 87 13.52 4.17 -17.53
C ALA A 87 12.98 5.31 -16.66
N ILE A 88 13.63 6.46 -16.69
CA ILE A 88 13.19 7.63 -15.96
C ILE A 88 12.25 8.42 -16.87
N ALA A 89 10.95 8.12 -16.76
CA ALA A 89 9.92 8.95 -17.36
C ALA A 89 9.48 9.97 -16.31
N ASP A 90 9.33 11.24 -16.70
CA ASP A 90 9.04 12.33 -15.77
C ASP A 90 7.80 12.08 -14.92
N ASP A 91 6.75 11.51 -15.50
CA ASP A 91 5.51 11.22 -14.80
C ASP A 91 5.62 10.07 -13.78
N ARG A 92 6.62 9.20 -13.91
CA ARG A 92 6.88 8.09 -12.98
C ARG A 92 7.85 8.47 -11.88
N LEU A 93 8.61 9.54 -12.08
CA LEU A 93 9.53 10.06 -11.06
C LEU A 93 8.75 10.48 -9.81
N GLY A 94 7.57 11.08 -9.99
CA GLY A 94 6.69 11.47 -8.88
C GLY A 94 6.25 10.28 -8.03
N LEU A 95 5.93 9.15 -8.66
CA LEU A 95 5.57 7.93 -7.94
C LEU A 95 6.75 7.46 -7.08
N ARG A 96 7.94 7.35 -7.67
CA ARG A 96 9.13 6.90 -6.95
C ARG A 96 9.43 7.81 -5.77
N THR A 97 9.41 9.13 -5.98
CA THR A 97 9.64 10.11 -4.91
C THR A 97 8.59 10.03 -3.83
N SER A 98 7.31 10.02 -4.21
CA SER A 98 6.20 10.03 -3.26
C SER A 98 6.08 8.74 -2.44
N VAL A 99 6.45 7.61 -3.01
CA VAL A 99 6.31 6.32 -2.35
C VAL A 99 7.59 5.92 -1.64
N VAL A 100 8.69 5.84 -2.39
CA VAL A 100 9.95 5.30 -1.86
C VAL A 100 10.51 6.17 -0.75
N GLU A 101 10.60 7.48 -0.97
CA GLU A 101 11.16 8.38 0.03
C GLU A 101 10.32 8.46 1.30
N ARG A 102 9.00 8.49 1.16
CA ARG A 102 8.11 8.54 2.33
C ARG A 102 8.23 7.30 3.20
N VAL A 103 8.24 6.12 2.59
CA VAL A 103 8.36 4.87 3.32
C VAL A 103 9.73 4.73 3.95
N ARG A 104 10.78 5.10 3.22
CA ARG A 104 12.14 5.08 3.78
C ARG A 104 12.33 6.04 4.94
N SER A 105 11.67 7.17 4.92
CA SER A 105 11.79 8.18 5.99
C SER A 105 11.31 7.66 7.34
N VAL A 106 10.51 6.62 7.37
CA VAL A 106 10.00 6.00 8.61
C VAL A 106 10.61 4.62 8.85
N GLY A 107 11.75 4.34 8.24
CA GLY A 107 12.49 3.09 8.45
C GLY A 107 11.98 1.91 7.63
N GLY A 108 11.10 2.16 6.66
CA GLY A 108 10.55 1.11 5.82
C GLY A 108 11.32 0.90 4.53
N SER A 109 10.80 0.02 3.70
CA SER A 109 11.36 -0.30 2.39
C SER A 109 10.27 -0.45 1.35
N VAL A 110 10.63 -0.21 0.09
CA VAL A 110 9.71 -0.33 -1.05
C VAL A 110 10.39 -1.13 -2.16
N LYS A 111 9.65 -2.07 -2.73
CA LYS A 111 10.05 -2.76 -3.96
C LYS A 111 8.98 -2.53 -5.01
N ILE A 112 9.41 -2.19 -6.21
CA ILE A 112 8.52 -1.95 -7.34
C ILE A 112 8.84 -2.99 -8.41
N TRP A 113 7.82 -3.78 -8.76
CA TRP A 113 7.90 -4.78 -9.83
C TRP A 113 6.99 -4.32 -10.94
N SER A 114 7.57 -3.98 -12.07
CA SER A 114 6.82 -3.55 -13.24
C SER A 114 7.63 -3.80 -14.50
N SER A 115 6.93 -4.08 -15.58
CA SER A 115 7.51 -4.10 -16.92
C SER A 115 6.42 -3.74 -17.92
N PRO A 116 6.77 -3.20 -19.10
CA PRO A 116 5.78 -2.84 -20.11
C PRO A 116 4.87 -4.03 -20.44
N GLY A 117 3.57 -3.81 -20.35
CA GLY A 117 2.55 -4.84 -20.63
C GLY A 117 2.27 -5.83 -19.50
N ALA A 118 2.98 -5.75 -18.38
CA ALA A 118 2.86 -6.73 -17.29
C ALA A 118 2.28 -6.16 -16.00
N GLY A 119 1.74 -4.94 -16.02
CA GLY A 119 1.19 -4.30 -14.82
C GLY A 119 2.25 -3.85 -13.85
N THR A 120 1.82 -3.55 -12.63
CA THR A 120 2.69 -3.02 -11.58
C THR A 120 2.32 -3.63 -10.23
N SER A 121 3.34 -4.01 -9.46
CA SER A 121 3.19 -4.41 -8.05
C SER A 121 4.14 -3.57 -7.22
N ILE A 122 3.60 -2.94 -6.18
CA ILE A 122 4.39 -2.11 -5.26
C ILE A 122 4.27 -2.71 -3.87
N VAL A 123 5.38 -3.13 -3.30
CA VAL A 123 5.45 -3.74 -1.97
C VAL A 123 6.07 -2.75 -1.01
N MET A 124 5.31 -2.35 0.00
CA MET A 124 5.74 -1.41 1.03
C MET A 124 5.81 -2.12 2.37
N ARG A 125 6.95 -2.04 3.06
CA ARG A 125 7.12 -2.61 4.40
C ARG A 125 7.51 -1.52 5.37
N VAL A 126 6.83 -1.49 6.51
CA VAL A 126 7.08 -0.51 7.56
C VAL A 126 7.23 -1.24 8.91
N PRO A 127 8.26 -0.92 9.70
CA PRO A 127 8.44 -1.56 11.00
C PRO A 127 7.29 -1.30 11.94
N ILE A 128 6.91 -2.32 12.70
CA ILE A 128 5.98 -2.25 13.81
C ILE A 128 6.79 -2.12 15.10
N LEU A 129 6.38 -1.22 15.99
CA LEU A 129 6.99 -1.09 17.31
C LEU A 129 6.60 -2.26 18.20
N GLU A 130 5.30 -2.60 18.21
CA GLU A 130 4.80 -3.76 18.93
C GLU A 130 3.42 -4.16 18.41
N VAL A 131 3.07 -5.42 18.61
CA VAL A 131 1.72 -5.93 18.42
C VAL A 131 1.00 -5.81 19.77
N VAL A 132 -0.05 -5.00 19.82
CA VAL A 132 -0.78 -4.72 21.06
C VAL A 132 -1.86 -5.78 21.32
N ALA A 133 -2.55 -6.20 20.26
CA ALA A 133 -3.57 -7.24 20.34
C ALA A 133 -3.56 -8.04 19.05
N PRO A 134 -3.74 -9.38 19.13
CA PRO A 134 -3.83 -10.20 17.94
C PRO A 134 -5.14 -9.94 17.20
N ASN A 135 -5.21 -10.43 15.97
CA ASN A 135 -6.40 -10.39 15.14
C ASN A 135 -7.56 -11.09 15.87
N GLU A 136 -8.76 -10.50 15.87
CA GLU A 136 -9.94 -11.06 16.51
C GLU A 136 -10.27 -12.47 16.00
N GLU A 137 -10.11 -12.73 14.72
CA GLU A 137 -10.32 -14.07 14.17
C GLU A 137 -9.38 -15.09 14.78
N SER A 138 -8.13 -14.71 15.02
CA SER A 138 -7.17 -15.58 15.70
C SER A 138 -7.57 -15.84 17.15
N ASP A 139 -8.09 -14.83 17.84
CA ASP A 139 -8.56 -14.96 19.20
C ASP A 139 -9.77 -15.88 19.28
N HIS A 140 -10.72 -15.74 18.37
CA HIS A 140 -11.88 -16.62 18.29
C HIS A 140 -11.47 -18.06 18.00
N ALA A 141 -10.47 -18.27 17.16
CA ALA A 141 -9.97 -19.60 16.86
C ALA A 141 -9.31 -20.28 18.07
N ARG A 142 -8.83 -19.51 19.02
CA ARG A 142 -8.24 -20.04 20.27
C ARG A 142 -9.27 -20.36 21.33
N ALA A 143 -10.39 -19.75 21.21
CA ALA A 143 -11.49 -19.98 22.17
C ALA A 143 -12.21 -21.27 21.83
#